data_981052220861df7106956d181bafb853
#
_entry.id   981052220861df7106956d181bafb853
#
_cell.length_a   1.000
_cell.length_b   1.000
_cell.length_c   1.000
_cell.angle_alpha   90.00
_cell.angle_beta   90.00
_cell.angle_gamma   90.00
#
_symmetry.space_group_name_H-M   'P 1'
#
loop_
_entity.id
_entity.type
_entity.pdbx_description
1 polymer ?
#
loop_
_entity_poly.entity_id
_entity_poly.type
_entity_poly.pdbx_seq_one_letter_code
_entity_poly.pdbx_strand_id
1 'polypeptide(L)'
;MAGGFKALKGQGHWPTLFAAFLYFDFSFMVWTMLGPLSTEIAESLRLSQDFIMTPSQKATLLSIPILAGALLRIVLGFGVDKFGAKKTALAAQSVVISVLFYAFIRGESITYNELLVVALGLGFAGASFAVALPQAGQWYPPKLQGVVLGIAGAGNIGVVIDFLMAPKIAELWGWQAVFLVGGILSTLIFVMYLFMAKDAPKEVYTPRPKKLGDYLKLLRDKDTWWFNLFYAVSFGGFVGFANYMKVYLMDTYQADMSAFGIDVLGEPNVKVIAGYFGALTIFAGAMLRPIGGSIADKMGGVKSLYIFFGAVSVLALINAFVDLPFWGAILVLFLIMANLGMANGAVFQLVPQRFGKDIGIMTGIIGAAGGIGGTVLVKTLGWSKGAFDGYSTGFMIFAGVVLVAIAGISLVKTRWRTTWGLQAGGKI
;
A
#
# COMPACT_ATOMS: atom_id res chain seq x y z
N MET A 1 -21.98 -15.42 7.74
CA MET A 1 -20.77 -14.83 8.39
C MET A 1 -20.57 -15.25 9.86
N ALA A 2 -21.62 -15.44 10.67
CA ALA A 2 -21.47 -15.83 12.09
C ALA A 2 -20.83 -17.21 12.36
N GLY A 3 -20.90 -18.17 11.42
CA GLY A 3 -20.24 -19.47 11.54
C GLY A 3 -18.73 -19.45 11.35
N GLY A 4 -18.20 -18.46 10.58
CA GLY A 4 -16.78 -18.37 10.27
C GLY A 4 -15.88 -17.98 11.45
N PHE A 5 -16.32 -17.02 12.29
CA PHE A 5 -15.56 -16.58 13.46
C PHE A 5 -15.45 -17.63 14.57
N LYS A 6 -16.50 -18.44 14.80
CA LYS A 6 -16.45 -19.56 15.74
C LYS A 6 -15.49 -20.66 15.25
N ALA A 7 -15.46 -20.93 13.95
CA ALA A 7 -14.55 -21.89 13.34
C ALA A 7 -13.07 -21.47 13.47
N LEU A 8 -12.77 -20.17 13.41
CA LEU A 8 -11.42 -19.64 13.53
C LEU A 8 -10.82 -19.89 14.93
N LYS A 9 -11.62 -19.80 15.99
CA LYS A 9 -11.13 -20.01 17.38
C LYS A 9 -10.73 -21.46 17.68
N GLY A 10 -11.33 -22.44 16.98
CA GLY A 10 -11.09 -23.86 17.24
C GLY A 10 -10.10 -24.56 16.31
N GLN A 11 -9.73 -23.93 15.18
CA GLN A 11 -8.94 -24.58 14.12
C GLN A 11 -7.56 -23.93 13.86
N GLY A 12 -7.14 -22.95 14.67
CA GLY A 12 -5.87 -22.26 14.52
C GLY A 12 -5.49 -21.47 15.77
N HIS A 13 -4.47 -20.62 15.66
CA HIS A 13 -3.99 -19.79 16.78
C HIS A 13 -4.45 -18.34 16.62
N TRP A 14 -5.64 -18.03 17.17
CA TRP A 14 -6.25 -16.70 17.13
C TRP A 14 -5.32 -15.55 17.57
N PRO A 15 -4.54 -15.70 18.69
CA PRO A 15 -3.66 -14.62 19.12
C PRO A 15 -2.61 -14.26 18.06
N THR A 16 -2.08 -15.25 17.33
CA THR A 16 -1.14 -14.96 16.21
C THR A 16 -1.83 -14.26 15.05
N LEU A 17 -3.05 -14.65 14.68
CA LEU A 17 -3.79 -13.97 13.62
C LEU A 17 -4.06 -12.51 13.99
N PHE A 18 -4.50 -12.25 15.20
CA PHE A 18 -4.76 -10.89 15.70
C PHE A 18 -3.47 -10.05 15.76
N ALA A 19 -2.38 -10.63 16.29
CA ALA A 19 -1.09 -9.97 16.34
C ALA A 19 -0.53 -9.67 14.94
N ALA A 20 -0.69 -10.59 13.98
CA ALA A 20 -0.27 -10.39 12.59
C ALA A 20 -1.09 -9.28 11.90
N PHE A 21 -2.40 -9.22 12.14
CA PHE A 21 -3.27 -8.14 11.66
C PHE A 21 -2.80 -6.78 12.18
N LEU A 22 -2.65 -6.62 13.51
CA LEU A 22 -2.22 -5.36 14.10
C LEU A 22 -0.80 -4.98 13.68
N TYR A 23 0.12 -5.95 13.60
CA TYR A 23 1.48 -5.70 13.10
C TYR A 23 1.45 -5.15 11.68
N PHE A 24 0.63 -5.73 10.79
CA PHE A 24 0.52 -5.26 9.42
C PHE A 24 -0.17 -3.90 9.32
N ASP A 25 -1.25 -3.67 10.06
CA ASP A 25 -2.03 -2.43 10.07
C ASP A 25 -1.18 -1.23 10.52
N PHE A 26 -0.51 -1.34 11.66
CA PHE A 26 0.38 -0.30 12.16
C PHE A 26 1.63 -0.13 11.30
N SER A 27 2.18 -1.22 10.77
CA SER A 27 3.28 -1.12 9.82
C SER A 27 2.85 -0.36 8.55
N PHE A 28 1.64 -0.61 8.05
CA PHE A 28 1.13 0.08 6.87
C PHE A 28 0.89 1.57 7.15
N MET A 29 0.39 1.92 8.34
CA MET A 29 0.24 3.29 8.81
C MET A 29 1.59 4.02 8.79
N VAL A 30 2.62 3.53 9.47
CA VAL A 30 3.92 4.21 9.52
C VAL A 30 4.69 4.18 8.21
N TRP A 31 4.44 3.19 7.34
CA TRP A 31 5.03 3.12 6.01
C TRP A 31 4.63 4.29 5.11
N THR A 32 3.41 4.78 5.25
CA THR A 32 2.84 5.85 4.42
C THR A 32 2.89 7.23 5.09
N MET A 33 3.35 7.33 6.34
CA MET A 33 3.24 8.53 7.16
C MET A 33 3.93 9.79 6.58
N LEU A 34 4.90 9.63 5.69
CA LEU A 34 5.50 10.77 5.00
C LEU A 34 4.52 11.46 4.03
N GLY A 35 3.51 10.73 3.52
CA GLY A 35 2.47 11.29 2.64
C GLY A 35 1.68 12.41 3.32
N PRO A 36 0.94 12.11 4.41
CA PRO A 36 0.17 13.12 5.14
C PRO A 36 1.03 14.18 5.85
N LEU A 37 2.34 13.95 6.06
CA LEU A 37 3.26 14.92 6.68
C LEU A 37 4.09 15.73 5.66
N SER A 38 3.94 15.47 4.38
CA SER A 38 4.82 16.00 3.33
C SER A 38 4.90 17.52 3.29
N THR A 39 3.80 18.22 3.58
CA THR A 39 3.72 19.68 3.58
C THR A 39 4.33 20.28 4.83
N GLU A 40 4.09 19.68 6.00
CA GLU A 40 4.65 20.11 7.27
C GLU A 40 6.17 19.95 7.31
N ILE A 41 6.66 18.81 6.83
CA ILE A 41 8.11 18.56 6.72
C ILE A 41 8.76 19.55 5.75
N ALA A 42 8.14 19.80 4.58
CA ALA A 42 8.67 20.75 3.61
C ALA A 42 8.75 22.17 4.18
N GLU A 43 7.73 22.59 4.91
CA GLU A 43 7.70 23.91 5.55
C GLU A 43 8.73 24.00 6.68
N SER A 44 8.85 22.96 7.51
CA SER A 44 9.85 22.92 8.58
C SER A 44 11.28 23.06 8.04
N LEU A 45 11.63 22.31 6.97
CA LEU A 45 12.95 22.43 6.34
C LEU A 45 13.20 23.83 5.74
N ARG A 46 12.17 24.46 5.18
CA ARG A 46 12.26 25.82 4.66
C ARG A 46 12.52 26.83 5.77
N LEU A 47 11.81 26.72 6.90
CA LEU A 47 11.91 27.69 8.00
C LEU A 47 13.17 27.50 8.85
N SER A 48 13.56 26.23 9.11
CA SER A 48 14.68 25.93 10.01
C SER A 48 16.06 25.91 9.32
N GLN A 49 16.10 25.61 8.01
CA GLN A 49 17.35 25.38 7.28
C GLN A 49 17.45 26.16 5.95
N ASP A 50 16.45 27.01 5.66
CA ASP A 50 16.33 27.70 4.36
C ASP A 50 16.36 26.75 3.14
N PHE A 51 15.89 25.50 3.36
CA PHE A 51 15.89 24.44 2.36
C PHE A 51 14.53 24.29 1.70
N ILE A 52 14.41 24.76 0.46
CA ILE A 52 13.18 24.65 -0.33
C ILE A 52 13.19 23.34 -1.13
N MET A 53 12.35 22.38 -0.74
CA MET A 53 12.20 21.14 -1.50
C MET A 53 11.53 21.38 -2.84
N THR A 54 12.21 20.97 -3.92
CA THR A 54 11.64 20.91 -5.27
C THR A 54 10.55 19.81 -5.34
N PRO A 55 9.61 19.88 -6.33
CA PRO A 55 8.62 18.81 -6.54
C PRO A 55 9.26 17.43 -6.74
N SER A 56 10.42 17.36 -7.40
CA SER A 56 11.18 16.10 -7.57
C SER A 56 11.75 15.58 -6.26
N GLN A 57 12.23 16.45 -5.38
CA GLN A 57 12.73 16.05 -4.05
C GLN A 57 11.60 15.57 -3.13
N LYS A 58 10.42 16.25 -3.13
CA LYS A 58 9.23 15.77 -2.44
C LYS A 58 8.83 14.38 -2.93
N ALA A 59 8.72 14.19 -4.25
CA ALA A 59 8.41 12.90 -4.84
C ALA A 59 9.47 11.82 -4.50
N THR A 60 10.75 12.20 -4.41
CA THR A 60 11.83 11.29 -3.99
C THR A 60 11.60 10.83 -2.56
N LEU A 61 11.40 11.75 -1.63
CA LEU A 61 11.16 11.46 -0.22
C LEU A 61 9.96 10.50 -0.05
N LEU A 62 8.84 10.77 -0.72
CA LEU A 62 7.63 9.97 -0.65
C LEU A 62 7.73 8.60 -1.34
N SER A 63 8.58 8.48 -2.37
CA SER A 63 8.73 7.23 -3.13
C SER A 63 9.72 6.24 -2.50
N ILE A 64 10.70 6.70 -1.72
CA ILE A 64 11.73 5.84 -1.11
C ILE A 64 11.13 4.78 -0.18
N PRO A 65 10.20 5.06 0.75
CA PRO A 65 9.61 4.01 1.58
C PRO A 65 8.92 2.95 0.73
N ILE A 66 8.24 3.37 -0.36
CA ILE A 66 7.50 2.47 -1.25
C ILE A 66 8.48 1.52 -1.95
N LEU A 67 9.55 2.06 -2.55
CA LEU A 67 10.56 1.28 -3.24
C LEU A 67 11.31 0.35 -2.27
N ALA A 68 11.74 0.88 -1.13
CA ALA A 68 12.42 0.10 -0.10
C ALA A 68 11.52 -1.04 0.40
N GLY A 69 10.24 -0.76 0.68
CA GLY A 69 9.27 -1.76 1.07
C GLY A 69 9.09 -2.85 0.01
N ALA A 70 9.05 -2.47 -1.27
CA ALA A 70 8.98 -3.42 -2.38
C ALA A 70 10.16 -4.40 -2.41
N LEU A 71 11.37 -3.89 -2.31
CA LEU A 71 12.59 -4.69 -2.36
C LEU A 71 12.77 -5.53 -1.09
N LEU A 72 12.49 -4.96 0.08
CA LEU A 72 12.60 -5.63 1.36
C LEU A 72 11.59 -6.76 1.55
N ARG A 73 10.45 -6.79 0.81
CA ARG A 73 9.54 -7.94 0.80
C ARG A 73 10.24 -9.24 0.39
N ILE A 74 11.16 -9.17 -0.56
CA ILE A 74 11.95 -10.33 -0.98
C ILE A 74 12.89 -10.75 0.15
N VAL A 75 13.60 -9.80 0.75
CA VAL A 75 14.55 -10.04 1.84
C VAL A 75 13.84 -10.63 3.07
N LEU A 76 12.74 -10.02 3.50
CA LEU A 76 11.97 -10.51 4.65
C LEU A 76 11.28 -11.85 4.35
N GLY A 77 10.86 -12.11 3.12
CA GLY A 77 10.36 -13.41 2.70
C GLY A 77 11.39 -14.53 2.92
N PHE A 78 12.66 -14.31 2.53
CA PHE A 78 13.75 -15.23 2.85
C PHE A 78 14.00 -15.33 4.37
N GLY A 79 13.90 -14.21 5.09
CA GLY A 79 14.00 -14.19 6.55
C GLY A 79 12.95 -15.08 7.22
N VAL A 80 11.71 -15.04 6.77
CA VAL A 80 10.61 -15.89 7.25
C VAL A 80 10.92 -17.37 7.04
N ASP A 81 11.42 -17.73 5.86
CA ASP A 81 11.75 -19.12 5.54
C ASP A 81 12.94 -19.64 6.35
N LYS A 82 13.93 -18.79 6.69
CA LYS A 82 15.17 -19.18 7.37
C LYS A 82 15.08 -19.08 8.89
N PHE A 83 14.49 -18.02 9.43
CA PHE A 83 14.50 -17.68 10.85
C PHE A 83 13.13 -17.80 11.52
N GLY A 84 12.06 -18.01 10.72
CA GLY A 84 10.68 -17.97 11.15
C GLY A 84 10.07 -16.56 11.05
N ALA A 85 8.74 -16.53 10.98
CA ALA A 85 8.02 -15.27 10.78
C ALA A 85 8.15 -14.34 11.99
N LYS A 86 8.05 -14.88 13.22
CA LYS A 86 8.12 -14.10 14.45
C LYS A 86 9.44 -13.33 14.58
N LYS A 87 10.58 -14.02 14.43
CA LYS A 87 11.90 -13.38 14.55
C LYS A 87 12.14 -12.34 13.46
N THR A 88 11.71 -12.64 12.24
CA THR A 88 11.83 -11.73 11.10
C THR A 88 10.98 -10.46 11.29
N ALA A 89 9.74 -10.60 11.79
CA ALA A 89 8.88 -9.46 12.12
C ALA A 89 9.52 -8.56 13.18
N LEU A 90 9.98 -9.14 14.29
CA LEU A 90 10.58 -8.38 15.40
C LEU A 90 11.85 -7.65 14.95
N ALA A 91 12.72 -8.29 14.15
CA ALA A 91 13.91 -7.64 13.62
C ALA A 91 13.55 -6.46 12.70
N ALA A 92 12.60 -6.65 11.78
CA ALA A 92 12.14 -5.57 10.89
C ALA A 92 11.51 -4.42 11.68
N GLN A 93 10.65 -4.73 12.65
CA GLN A 93 9.97 -3.72 13.47
C GLN A 93 10.94 -2.96 14.38
N SER A 94 12.02 -3.59 14.86
CA SER A 94 13.08 -2.89 15.62
C SER A 94 13.72 -1.80 14.78
N VAL A 95 13.98 -2.03 13.49
CA VAL A 95 14.51 -1.00 12.58
C VAL A 95 13.50 0.15 12.45
N VAL A 96 12.21 -0.17 12.23
CA VAL A 96 11.16 0.84 12.10
C VAL A 96 11.08 1.72 13.35
N ILE A 97 11.05 1.11 14.54
CA ILE A 97 11.01 1.82 15.82
C ILE A 97 12.24 2.74 15.97
N SER A 98 13.42 2.25 15.61
CA SER A 98 14.66 3.02 15.70
C SER A 98 14.62 4.28 14.82
N VAL A 99 14.15 4.17 13.57
CA VAL A 99 14.09 5.33 12.67
C VAL A 99 12.98 6.31 13.05
N LEU A 100 11.87 5.84 13.64
CA LEU A 100 10.82 6.70 14.15
C LEU A 100 11.31 7.55 15.33
N PHE A 101 11.95 6.94 16.33
CA PHE A 101 12.52 7.71 17.44
C PHE A 101 13.71 8.57 16.99
N TYR A 102 14.51 8.12 16.04
CA TYR A 102 15.57 8.95 15.46
C TYR A 102 14.99 10.24 14.85
N ALA A 103 13.96 10.13 14.02
CA ALA A 103 13.31 11.28 13.38
C ALA A 103 12.71 12.23 14.43
N PHE A 104 12.09 11.71 15.51
CA PHE A 104 11.59 12.51 16.61
C PHE A 104 12.71 13.26 17.34
N ILE A 105 13.81 12.56 17.71
CA ILE A 105 14.94 13.16 18.45
C ILE A 105 15.63 14.23 17.62
N ARG A 106 15.81 14.02 16.33
CA ARG A 106 16.38 15.03 15.43
C ARG A 106 15.49 16.25 15.28
N GLY A 107 14.18 16.03 15.30
CA GLY A 107 13.17 17.11 15.26
C GLY A 107 13.40 18.07 14.10
N GLU A 108 13.37 19.39 14.35
CA GLU A 108 13.58 20.43 13.33
C GLU A 108 15.00 20.48 12.77
N SER A 109 15.97 19.86 13.46
CA SER A 109 17.37 19.82 13.01
C SER A 109 17.62 18.72 11.97
N ILE A 110 16.62 17.86 11.66
CA ILE A 110 16.76 16.78 10.69
C ILE A 110 16.96 17.34 9.28
N THR A 111 17.99 16.86 8.59
CA THR A 111 18.27 17.27 7.22
C THR A 111 17.46 16.46 6.22
N TYR A 112 17.34 16.96 4.98
CA TYR A 112 16.71 16.20 3.89
C TYR A 112 17.35 14.82 3.67
N ASN A 113 18.69 14.72 3.75
CA ASN A 113 19.39 13.45 3.59
C ASN A 113 19.10 12.47 4.74
N GLU A 114 19.00 12.95 5.96
CA GLU A 114 18.59 12.11 7.11
C GLU A 114 17.14 11.62 6.94
N LEU A 115 16.24 12.47 6.43
CA LEU A 115 14.88 12.04 6.10
C LEU A 115 14.85 10.95 5.03
N LEU A 116 15.75 10.95 4.05
CA LEU A 116 15.87 9.85 3.09
C LEU A 116 16.30 8.53 3.77
N VAL A 117 17.18 8.60 4.77
CA VAL A 117 17.57 7.42 5.58
C VAL A 117 16.39 6.93 6.41
N VAL A 118 15.64 7.83 7.04
CA VAL A 118 14.39 7.49 7.75
C VAL A 118 13.41 6.82 6.79
N ALA A 119 13.22 7.38 5.61
CA ALA A 119 12.34 6.86 4.56
C ALA A 119 12.73 5.42 4.13
N LEU A 120 14.03 5.13 4.01
CA LEU A 120 14.54 3.77 3.76
C LEU A 120 14.18 2.83 4.92
N GLY A 121 14.35 3.27 6.16
CA GLY A 121 14.00 2.50 7.36
C GLY A 121 12.50 2.20 7.44
N LEU A 122 11.63 3.15 7.07
CA LEU A 122 10.19 2.94 6.97
C LEU A 122 9.82 1.87 5.92
N GLY A 123 10.70 1.60 4.95
CA GLY A 123 10.53 0.51 4.00
C GLY A 123 10.41 -0.86 4.66
N PHE A 124 11.02 -1.10 5.82
CA PHE A 124 10.84 -2.34 6.58
C PHE A 124 9.38 -2.51 7.04
N ALA A 125 8.70 -1.43 7.36
CA ALA A 125 7.26 -1.44 7.65
C ALA A 125 6.44 -1.85 6.41
N GLY A 126 6.77 -1.31 5.22
CA GLY A 126 6.13 -1.69 3.96
C GLY A 126 6.34 -3.14 3.54
N ALA A 127 7.38 -3.78 4.05
CA ALA A 127 7.68 -5.19 3.81
C ALA A 127 6.95 -6.14 4.78
N SER A 128 6.28 -5.64 5.82
CA SER A 128 5.53 -6.43 6.82
C SER A 128 4.50 -7.38 6.23
N PHE A 129 3.93 -7.02 5.07
CA PHE A 129 3.04 -7.88 4.29
C PHE A 129 3.63 -9.27 4.00
N ALA A 130 4.93 -9.34 3.68
CA ALA A 130 5.62 -10.59 3.39
C ALA A 130 5.84 -11.47 4.62
N VAL A 131 5.62 -10.95 5.83
CA VAL A 131 5.76 -11.65 7.10
C VAL A 131 4.41 -11.97 7.71
N ALA A 132 3.54 -10.98 7.85
CA ALA A 132 2.26 -11.08 8.56
C ALA A 132 1.29 -12.07 7.90
N LEU A 133 1.13 -12.00 6.57
CA LEU A 133 0.18 -12.85 5.87
C LEU A 133 0.57 -14.34 5.88
N PRO A 134 1.82 -14.71 5.54
CA PRO A 134 2.26 -16.09 5.67
C PRO A 134 2.13 -16.62 7.10
N GLN A 135 2.51 -15.83 8.10
CA GLN A 135 2.41 -16.25 9.50
C GLN A 135 0.96 -16.56 9.89
N ALA A 136 0.02 -15.67 9.54
CA ALA A 136 -1.39 -15.90 9.81
C ALA A 136 -1.91 -17.15 9.09
N GLY A 137 -1.57 -17.31 7.80
CA GLY A 137 -2.02 -18.43 6.97
C GLY A 137 -1.49 -19.80 7.41
N GLN A 138 -0.27 -19.88 7.96
CA GLN A 138 0.36 -21.12 8.38
C GLN A 138 -0.38 -21.85 9.53
N TRP A 139 -1.16 -21.14 10.32
CA TRP A 139 -1.89 -21.70 11.45
C TRP A 139 -3.24 -22.31 11.08
N TYR A 140 -3.74 -22.09 9.86
CA TYR A 140 -5.10 -22.43 9.50
C TYR A 140 -5.16 -23.38 8.29
N PRO A 141 -6.14 -24.31 8.27
CA PRO A 141 -6.31 -25.22 7.16
C PRO A 141 -6.70 -24.48 5.86
N PRO A 142 -6.44 -25.05 4.68
CA PRO A 142 -6.70 -24.41 3.37
C PRO A 142 -8.12 -23.85 3.21
N LYS A 143 -9.12 -24.50 3.81
CA LYS A 143 -10.53 -24.08 3.74
C LYS A 143 -10.80 -22.73 4.43
N LEU A 144 -9.98 -22.32 5.39
CA LEU A 144 -10.10 -21.07 6.14
C LEU A 144 -9.11 -19.98 5.69
N GLN A 145 -8.14 -20.31 4.86
CA GLN A 145 -7.09 -19.36 4.46
C GLN A 145 -7.63 -18.10 3.80
N GLY A 146 -8.70 -18.18 3.01
CA GLY A 146 -9.31 -16.99 2.40
C GLY A 146 -9.81 -15.99 3.46
N VAL A 147 -10.48 -16.47 4.51
CA VAL A 147 -10.97 -15.61 5.61
C VAL A 147 -9.80 -15.09 6.44
N VAL A 148 -8.83 -15.95 6.76
CA VAL A 148 -7.64 -15.62 7.58
C VAL A 148 -6.77 -14.57 6.88
N LEU A 149 -6.46 -14.77 5.61
CA LEU A 149 -5.68 -13.82 4.80
C LEU A 149 -6.47 -12.54 4.53
N GLY A 150 -7.80 -12.62 4.44
CA GLY A 150 -8.68 -11.46 4.37
C GLY A 150 -8.61 -10.60 5.63
N ILE A 151 -8.65 -11.23 6.82
CA ILE A 151 -8.50 -10.53 8.11
C ILE A 151 -7.10 -9.93 8.22
N ALA A 152 -6.05 -10.73 8.02
CA ALA A 152 -4.68 -10.24 8.10
C ALA A 152 -4.39 -9.14 7.07
N GLY A 153 -4.97 -9.24 5.86
CA GLY A 153 -4.80 -8.25 4.79
C GLY A 153 -5.68 -7.00 4.92
N ALA A 154 -6.64 -6.96 5.85
CA ALA A 154 -7.45 -5.77 6.11
C ALA A 154 -6.67 -4.63 6.76
N GLY A 155 -5.45 -4.88 7.22
CA GLY A 155 -4.53 -3.89 7.80
C GLY A 155 -4.12 -2.73 6.86
N ASN A 156 -4.62 -2.69 5.62
CA ASN A 156 -4.47 -1.50 4.76
C ASN A 156 -5.25 -0.27 5.27
N ILE A 157 -6.12 -0.42 6.26
CA ILE A 157 -6.88 0.70 6.84
C ILE A 157 -5.98 1.64 7.65
N GLY A 158 -4.82 1.18 8.11
CA GLY A 158 -3.84 2.00 8.82
C GLY A 158 -3.46 3.28 8.08
N VAL A 159 -3.41 3.26 6.74
CA VAL A 159 -3.14 4.47 5.95
C VAL A 159 -4.26 5.52 6.09
N VAL A 160 -5.51 5.10 6.23
CA VAL A 160 -6.64 6.02 6.44
C VAL A 160 -6.53 6.68 7.80
N ILE A 161 -6.20 5.91 8.84
CA ILE A 161 -5.99 6.40 10.20
C ILE A 161 -4.86 7.43 10.22
N ASP A 162 -3.76 7.14 9.51
CA ASP A 162 -2.63 8.05 9.37
C ASP A 162 -3.05 9.41 8.76
N PHE A 163 -3.79 9.38 7.65
CA PHE A 163 -4.27 10.60 7.00
C PHE A 163 -5.26 11.41 7.84
N LEU A 164 -6.03 10.76 8.72
CA LEU A 164 -6.93 11.43 9.66
C LEU A 164 -6.20 12.03 10.87
N MET A 165 -5.18 11.34 11.38
CA MET A 165 -4.56 11.68 12.65
C MET A 165 -3.25 12.46 12.50
N ALA A 166 -2.40 12.11 11.52
CA ALA A 166 -1.07 12.69 11.41
C ALA A 166 -1.08 14.22 11.18
N PRO A 167 -1.91 14.77 10.25
CA PRO A 167 -1.96 16.22 10.08
C PRO A 167 -2.47 16.96 11.33
N LYS A 168 -3.41 16.36 12.07
CA LYS A 168 -3.95 16.93 13.30
C LYS A 168 -2.93 16.91 14.43
N ILE A 169 -2.19 15.83 14.60
CA ILE A 169 -1.11 15.71 15.58
C ILE A 169 0.00 16.70 15.23
N ALA A 170 0.35 16.81 13.95
CA ALA A 170 1.38 17.73 13.47
C ALA A 170 1.00 19.20 13.71
N GLU A 171 -0.27 19.54 13.60
CA GLU A 171 -0.79 20.88 13.89
C GLU A 171 -0.68 21.23 15.38
N LEU A 172 -1.05 20.29 16.26
CA LEU A 172 -1.10 20.53 17.70
C LEU A 172 0.29 20.52 18.38
N TRP A 173 1.18 19.63 17.93
CA TRP A 173 2.44 19.32 18.62
C TRP A 173 3.67 19.28 17.71
N GLY A 174 3.53 19.74 16.46
CA GLY A 174 4.57 19.66 15.44
C GLY A 174 4.61 18.28 14.76
N TRP A 175 5.14 18.25 13.52
CA TRP A 175 5.21 17.03 12.73
C TRP A 175 6.09 15.94 13.39
N GLN A 176 7.06 16.31 14.19
CA GLN A 176 7.93 15.40 14.95
C GLN A 176 7.15 14.53 15.94
N ALA A 177 6.07 15.09 16.53
CA ALA A 177 5.22 14.36 17.46
C ALA A 177 4.52 13.18 16.80
N VAL A 178 4.27 13.21 15.48
CA VAL A 178 3.71 12.08 14.74
C VAL A 178 4.69 10.91 14.72
N PHE A 179 5.99 11.17 14.57
CA PHE A 179 7.02 10.13 14.67
C PHE A 179 7.14 9.55 16.08
N LEU A 180 7.00 10.39 17.11
CA LEU A 180 6.95 9.92 18.51
C LEU A 180 5.75 9.00 18.74
N VAL A 181 4.55 9.44 18.36
CA VAL A 181 3.32 8.65 18.51
C VAL A 181 3.43 7.33 17.72
N GLY A 182 3.90 7.38 16.46
CA GLY A 182 4.18 6.21 15.65
C GLY A 182 5.19 5.27 16.30
N GLY A 183 6.25 5.81 16.90
CA GLY A 183 7.28 5.05 17.62
C GLY A 183 6.75 4.37 18.88
N ILE A 184 5.95 5.08 19.67
CA ILE A 184 5.29 4.52 20.88
C ILE A 184 4.32 3.41 20.48
N LEU A 185 3.43 3.65 19.53
CA LEU A 185 2.45 2.66 19.06
C LEU A 185 3.15 1.45 18.45
N SER A 186 4.18 1.65 17.63
CA SER A 186 5.00 0.56 17.08
C SER A 186 5.67 -0.27 18.16
N THR A 187 6.15 0.38 19.23
CA THR A 187 6.75 -0.31 20.40
C THR A 187 5.69 -1.12 21.15
N LEU A 188 4.49 -0.58 21.37
CA LEU A 188 3.40 -1.32 22.02
C LEU A 188 3.01 -2.55 21.18
N ILE A 189 2.89 -2.39 19.87
CA ILE A 189 2.61 -3.52 18.96
C ILE A 189 3.77 -4.52 18.96
N PHE A 190 5.02 -4.08 19.01
CA PHE A 190 6.19 -4.95 19.12
C PHE A 190 6.12 -5.82 20.39
N VAL A 191 5.84 -5.20 21.53
CA VAL A 191 5.70 -5.93 22.81
C VAL A 191 4.54 -6.91 22.78
N MET A 192 3.38 -6.46 22.29
CA MET A 192 2.21 -7.33 22.13
C MET A 192 2.53 -8.51 21.20
N TYR A 193 3.15 -8.25 20.05
CA TYR A 193 3.53 -9.26 19.07
C TYR A 193 4.54 -10.24 19.64
N LEU A 194 5.51 -9.77 20.45
CA LEU A 194 6.49 -10.61 21.13
C LEU A 194 5.84 -11.68 22.01
N PHE A 195 4.74 -11.36 22.71
CA PHE A 195 4.07 -12.30 23.61
C PHE A 195 2.97 -13.11 22.91
N MET A 196 2.24 -12.53 21.97
CA MET A 196 1.06 -13.17 21.35
C MET A 196 1.40 -13.98 20.10
N ALA A 197 2.33 -13.50 19.27
CA ALA A 197 2.66 -14.17 18.01
C ALA A 197 3.52 -15.41 18.23
N LYS A 198 3.20 -16.47 17.51
CA LYS A 198 3.96 -17.73 17.49
C LYS A 198 4.12 -18.21 16.05
N ASP A 199 5.23 -18.84 15.75
CA ASP A 199 5.39 -19.59 14.49
C ASP A 199 4.60 -20.90 14.58
N ALA A 200 4.01 -21.34 13.47
CA ALA A 200 3.25 -22.57 13.43
C ALA A 200 4.16 -23.78 13.71
N PRO A 201 3.71 -24.75 14.54
CA PRO A 201 4.48 -25.98 14.77
C PRO A 201 4.71 -26.74 13.48
N LYS A 202 5.80 -27.55 13.43
CA LYS A 202 6.15 -28.33 12.22
C LYS A 202 5.09 -29.33 11.82
N GLU A 203 4.29 -29.81 12.77
CA GLU A 203 3.17 -30.73 12.57
C GLU A 203 2.02 -30.07 11.82
N VAL A 204 1.86 -28.75 11.96
CA VAL A 204 0.83 -27.95 11.27
C VAL A 204 1.35 -27.39 9.95
N TYR A 205 2.59 -26.95 9.94
CA TYR A 205 3.23 -26.37 8.77
C TYR A 205 4.71 -26.72 8.70
N THR A 206 5.10 -27.44 7.66
CA THR A 206 6.51 -27.68 7.35
C THR A 206 6.98 -26.69 6.29
N PRO A 207 7.84 -25.73 6.64
CA PRO A 207 8.38 -24.80 5.66
C PRO A 207 9.14 -25.57 4.56
N ARG A 208 8.82 -25.30 3.32
CA ARG A 208 9.69 -25.68 2.21
C ARG A 208 10.63 -24.50 1.96
N PRO A 209 11.93 -24.60 2.30
CA PRO A 209 12.87 -23.50 2.07
C PRO A 209 12.90 -23.18 0.58
N LYS A 210 12.51 -21.96 0.26
CA LYS A 210 12.52 -21.45 -1.11
C LYS A 210 13.94 -21.12 -1.51
N LYS A 211 14.36 -21.64 -2.65
CA LYS A 211 15.69 -21.36 -3.23
C LYS A 211 15.56 -20.17 -4.20
N LEU A 212 16.66 -19.42 -4.36
CA LEU A 212 16.71 -18.35 -5.37
C LEU A 212 16.30 -18.84 -6.77
N GLY A 213 16.62 -20.12 -7.08
CA GLY A 213 16.21 -20.76 -8.32
C GLY A 213 14.70 -20.83 -8.52
N ASP A 214 13.89 -20.93 -7.45
CA ASP A 214 12.42 -20.97 -7.53
C ASP A 214 11.89 -19.59 -7.95
N TYR A 215 12.46 -18.50 -7.42
CA TYR A 215 12.15 -17.13 -7.86
C TYR A 215 12.52 -16.91 -9.33
N LEU A 216 13.73 -17.34 -9.74
CA LEU A 216 14.18 -17.22 -11.13
C LEU A 216 13.33 -18.03 -12.10
N LYS A 217 12.84 -19.19 -11.67
CA LYS A 217 11.92 -20.00 -12.48
C LYS A 217 10.61 -19.26 -12.72
N LEU A 218 10.02 -18.65 -11.71
CA LEU A 218 8.80 -17.87 -11.86
C LEU A 218 9.01 -16.59 -12.69
N LEU A 219 10.15 -15.91 -12.54
CA LEU A 219 10.48 -14.76 -13.36
C LEU A 219 10.68 -15.08 -14.86
N ARG A 220 10.93 -16.37 -15.21
CA ARG A 220 10.95 -16.82 -16.61
C ARG A 220 9.56 -17.09 -17.18
N ASP A 221 8.55 -17.23 -16.33
CA ASP A 221 7.16 -17.43 -16.79
C ASP A 221 6.59 -16.10 -17.31
N LYS A 222 6.08 -16.13 -18.56
CA LYS A 222 5.50 -14.95 -19.21
C LYS A 222 4.28 -14.39 -18.46
N ASP A 223 3.51 -15.25 -17.79
CA ASP A 223 2.33 -14.82 -17.04
C ASP A 223 2.73 -14.02 -15.81
N THR A 224 3.88 -14.28 -15.20
CA THR A 224 4.41 -13.50 -14.07
C THR A 224 4.52 -12.01 -14.40
N TRP A 225 5.01 -11.67 -15.61
CA TRP A 225 5.18 -10.27 -16.01
C TRP A 225 3.84 -9.56 -16.24
N TRP A 226 2.82 -10.27 -16.74
CA TRP A 226 1.48 -9.71 -16.85
C TRP A 226 0.86 -9.46 -15.48
N PHE A 227 0.96 -10.39 -14.55
CA PHE A 227 0.50 -10.19 -13.18
C PHE A 227 1.26 -9.06 -12.47
N ASN A 228 2.57 -8.95 -12.71
CA ASN A 228 3.37 -7.84 -12.20
C ASN A 228 2.88 -6.49 -12.74
N LEU A 229 2.58 -6.39 -14.04
CA LEU A 229 2.03 -5.18 -14.64
C LEU A 229 0.65 -4.83 -14.04
N PHE A 230 -0.25 -5.82 -13.94
CA PHE A 230 -1.59 -5.56 -13.41
C PHE A 230 -1.57 -5.14 -11.95
N TYR A 231 -0.65 -5.68 -11.17
CA TYR A 231 -0.51 -5.29 -9.77
C TYR A 231 0.28 -3.98 -9.60
N ALA A 232 1.22 -3.69 -10.47
CA ALA A 232 1.89 -2.39 -10.53
C ALA A 232 0.89 -1.27 -10.83
N VAL A 233 -0.10 -1.52 -11.68
CA VAL A 233 -1.20 -0.58 -11.94
C VAL A 233 -2.16 -0.50 -10.77
N SER A 234 -2.71 -1.64 -10.30
CA SER A 234 -3.78 -1.63 -9.28
C SER A 234 -3.26 -1.23 -7.89
N PHE A 235 -2.32 -1.97 -7.32
CA PHE A 235 -1.77 -1.68 -6.00
C PHE A 235 -0.77 -0.52 -6.05
N GLY A 236 0.06 -0.48 -7.09
CA GLY A 236 1.00 0.62 -7.29
C GLY A 236 0.27 1.95 -7.49
N GLY A 237 -0.80 1.96 -8.27
CA GLY A 237 -1.68 3.12 -8.41
C GLY A 237 -2.27 3.56 -7.07
N PHE A 238 -2.84 2.62 -6.30
CA PHE A 238 -3.38 2.89 -4.96
C PHE A 238 -2.33 3.50 -4.02
N VAL A 239 -1.18 2.85 -3.86
CA VAL A 239 -0.13 3.31 -2.92
C VAL A 239 0.52 4.60 -3.41
N GLY A 240 0.74 4.75 -4.72
CA GLY A 240 1.32 5.95 -5.30
C GLY A 240 0.43 7.17 -5.08
N PHE A 241 -0.86 7.08 -5.41
CA PHE A 241 -1.80 8.15 -5.13
C PHE A 241 -1.96 8.40 -3.64
N ALA A 242 -2.06 7.37 -2.80
CA ALA A 242 -2.15 7.53 -1.36
C ALA A 242 -0.99 8.38 -0.82
N ASN A 243 0.25 8.09 -1.20
CA ASN A 243 1.42 8.83 -0.73
C ASN A 243 1.52 10.25 -1.31
N TYR A 244 0.94 10.53 -2.47
CA TYR A 244 1.01 11.85 -3.11
C TYR A 244 -0.27 12.68 -2.97
N MET A 245 -1.33 12.11 -2.40
CA MET A 245 -2.68 12.71 -2.36
C MET A 245 -2.69 14.08 -1.70
N LYS A 246 -2.07 14.21 -0.52
CA LYS A 246 -2.05 15.49 0.20
C LYS A 246 -1.28 16.56 -0.57
N VAL A 247 -0.13 16.21 -1.17
CA VAL A 247 0.64 17.14 -2.01
C VAL A 247 -0.22 17.65 -3.16
N TYR A 248 -0.87 16.73 -3.88
CA TYR A 248 -1.75 17.08 -4.99
C TYR A 248 -2.90 18.03 -4.57
N LEU A 249 -3.60 17.71 -3.48
CA LEU A 249 -4.69 18.54 -2.98
C LEU A 249 -4.23 19.92 -2.53
N MET A 250 -3.10 20.00 -1.82
CA MET A 250 -2.52 21.26 -1.38
C MET A 250 -2.04 22.12 -2.54
N ASP A 251 -1.38 21.52 -3.54
CA ASP A 251 -0.85 22.26 -4.67
C ASP A 251 -1.94 22.74 -5.65
N THR A 252 -3.10 22.08 -5.68
CA THR A 252 -4.14 22.35 -6.69
C THR A 252 -5.38 23.04 -6.10
N TYR A 253 -5.79 22.71 -4.88
CA TYR A 253 -7.08 23.10 -4.30
C TYR A 253 -6.93 23.77 -2.92
N GLN A 254 -5.78 24.35 -2.61
CA GLN A 254 -5.56 25.01 -1.32
C GLN A 254 -6.58 26.12 -1.07
N ALA A 255 -6.88 26.94 -2.08
CA ALA A 255 -7.84 28.03 -1.97
C ALA A 255 -9.28 27.55 -1.68
N ASP A 256 -9.69 26.49 -2.35
CA ASP A 256 -11.01 25.88 -2.14
C ASP A 256 -11.14 25.30 -0.73
N MET A 257 -10.09 24.61 -0.26
CA MET A 257 -10.09 24.00 1.07
C MET A 257 -10.05 25.03 2.20
N SER A 258 -9.44 26.21 1.98
CA SER A 258 -9.43 27.28 2.99
C SER A 258 -10.84 27.85 3.26
N ALA A 259 -11.77 27.69 2.32
CA ALA A 259 -13.15 28.12 2.48
C ALA A 259 -14.00 27.22 3.40
N PHE A 260 -13.52 26.02 3.77
CA PHE A 260 -14.31 25.08 4.59
C PHE A 260 -14.37 25.41 6.09
N GLY A 261 -13.52 26.30 6.58
CA GLY A 261 -13.62 26.82 7.96
C GLY A 261 -13.59 25.74 9.05
N ILE A 262 -13.01 24.54 8.78
CA ILE A 262 -12.84 23.50 9.81
C ILE A 262 -11.75 23.94 10.75
N ASP A 263 -12.18 24.33 11.92
CA ASP A 263 -11.39 24.90 12.97
C ASP A 263 -10.82 23.79 13.86
N VAL A 264 -9.51 23.76 14.05
CA VAL A 264 -8.86 22.85 14.99
C VAL A 264 -8.40 23.58 16.25
N LEU A 265 -8.19 24.91 16.17
CA LEU A 265 -7.76 25.79 17.28
C LEU A 265 -8.27 27.23 17.10
N GLY A 266 -9.40 27.45 16.42
CA GLY A 266 -9.94 28.77 16.13
C GLY A 266 -9.54 29.34 14.76
N GLU A 267 -8.79 28.55 13.95
CA GLU A 267 -8.36 28.92 12.59
C GLU A 267 -8.52 27.76 11.59
N PRO A 268 -8.96 28.03 10.34
CA PRO A 268 -9.10 27.00 9.32
C PRO A 268 -7.75 26.38 8.94
N ASN A 269 -7.52 25.12 9.29
CA ASN A 269 -6.28 24.45 8.94
C ASN A 269 -6.39 23.63 7.65
N VAL A 270 -5.95 24.23 6.54
CA VAL A 270 -6.01 23.63 5.21
C VAL A 270 -5.25 22.29 5.12
N LYS A 271 -4.14 22.14 5.87
CA LYS A 271 -3.35 20.90 5.86
C LYS A 271 -4.10 19.74 6.49
N VAL A 272 -4.88 20.00 7.56
CA VAL A 272 -5.75 19.00 8.20
C VAL A 272 -6.91 18.63 7.29
N ILE A 273 -7.53 19.65 6.65
CA ILE A 273 -8.61 19.43 5.67
C ILE A 273 -8.13 18.58 4.49
N ALA A 274 -6.94 18.86 3.94
CA ALA A 274 -6.34 18.04 2.88
C ALA A 274 -6.10 16.59 3.34
N GLY A 275 -5.73 16.39 4.62
CA GLY A 275 -5.65 15.06 5.22
C GLY A 275 -6.99 14.34 5.24
N TYR A 276 -8.07 14.99 5.63
CA TYR A 276 -9.42 14.40 5.67
C TYR A 276 -9.93 14.01 4.28
N PHE A 277 -9.77 14.86 3.27
CA PHE A 277 -10.14 14.51 1.89
C PHE A 277 -9.24 13.43 1.31
N GLY A 278 -7.94 13.45 1.65
CA GLY A 278 -7.02 12.35 1.33
C GLY A 278 -7.51 11.03 1.95
N ALA A 279 -7.82 11.03 3.25
CA ALA A 279 -8.37 9.85 3.94
C ALA A 279 -9.64 9.32 3.29
N LEU A 280 -10.57 10.19 2.90
CA LEU A 280 -11.82 9.82 2.24
C LEU A 280 -11.57 9.06 0.93
N THR A 281 -10.67 9.58 0.08
CA THR A 281 -10.35 8.93 -1.20
C THR A 281 -9.61 7.61 -1.00
N ILE A 282 -8.65 7.57 -0.07
CA ILE A 282 -7.86 6.37 0.25
C ILE A 282 -8.72 5.28 0.86
N PHE A 283 -9.70 5.65 1.71
CA PHE A 283 -10.67 4.72 2.30
C PHE A 283 -11.40 3.90 1.22
N ALA A 284 -11.82 4.54 0.13
CA ALA A 284 -12.46 3.83 -0.98
C ALA A 284 -11.56 2.71 -1.53
N GLY A 285 -10.28 3.00 -1.80
CA GLY A 285 -9.33 2.01 -2.31
C GLY A 285 -9.03 0.88 -1.32
N ALA A 286 -8.89 1.20 -0.04
CA ALA A 286 -8.63 0.22 1.00
C ALA A 286 -9.81 -0.72 1.24
N MET A 287 -11.04 -0.18 1.34
CA MET A 287 -12.24 -0.93 1.74
C MET A 287 -12.92 -1.68 0.58
N LEU A 288 -12.79 -1.22 -0.65
CA LEU A 288 -13.47 -1.85 -1.79
C LEU A 288 -12.70 -3.03 -2.40
N ARG A 289 -11.48 -3.32 -1.93
CA ARG A 289 -10.70 -4.47 -2.37
C ARG A 289 -11.42 -5.82 -2.22
N PRO A 290 -12.06 -6.16 -1.08
CA PRO A 290 -12.83 -7.41 -0.95
C PRO A 290 -14.05 -7.45 -1.89
N ILE A 291 -14.68 -6.30 -2.14
CA ILE A 291 -15.81 -6.18 -3.06
C ILE A 291 -15.35 -6.51 -4.50
N GLY A 292 -14.21 -5.94 -4.92
CA GLY A 292 -13.62 -6.25 -6.22
C GLY A 292 -13.28 -7.74 -6.39
N GLY A 293 -12.73 -8.37 -5.35
CA GLY A 293 -12.51 -9.82 -5.31
C GLY A 293 -13.81 -10.62 -5.47
N SER A 294 -14.86 -10.25 -4.72
CA SER A 294 -16.19 -10.87 -4.82
C SER A 294 -16.83 -10.72 -6.22
N ILE A 295 -16.65 -9.56 -6.84
CA ILE A 295 -17.10 -9.33 -8.22
C ILE A 295 -16.33 -10.24 -9.19
N ALA A 296 -15.01 -10.34 -9.01
CA ALA A 296 -14.15 -11.18 -9.81
C ALA A 296 -14.48 -12.67 -9.66
N ASP A 297 -14.87 -13.12 -8.46
CA ASP A 297 -15.33 -14.50 -8.24
C ASP A 297 -16.63 -14.83 -8.99
N LYS A 298 -17.51 -13.83 -9.18
CA LYS A 298 -18.79 -14.01 -9.87
C LYS A 298 -18.66 -13.94 -11.39
N MET A 299 -17.97 -12.92 -11.91
CA MET A 299 -17.95 -12.60 -13.33
C MET A 299 -16.63 -12.93 -14.04
N GLY A 300 -15.62 -13.37 -13.28
CA GLY A 300 -14.26 -13.66 -13.74
C GLY A 300 -13.31 -12.49 -13.57
N GLY A 301 -12.05 -12.79 -13.17
CA GLY A 301 -11.05 -11.78 -12.88
C GLY A 301 -10.63 -10.96 -14.10
N VAL A 302 -10.52 -11.59 -15.26
CA VAL A 302 -10.18 -10.93 -16.54
C VAL A 302 -11.24 -9.86 -16.90
N LYS A 303 -12.52 -10.21 -16.83
CA LYS A 303 -13.60 -9.28 -17.14
C LYS A 303 -13.67 -8.14 -16.13
N SER A 304 -13.47 -8.45 -14.86
CA SER A 304 -13.42 -7.44 -13.78
C SER A 304 -12.30 -6.45 -13.98
N LEU A 305 -11.09 -6.91 -14.35
CA LEU A 305 -9.96 -6.03 -14.62
C LEU A 305 -10.22 -5.09 -15.82
N TYR A 306 -10.90 -5.57 -16.88
CA TYR A 306 -11.31 -4.68 -17.98
C TYR A 306 -12.17 -3.52 -17.51
N ILE A 307 -13.16 -3.81 -16.66
CA ILE A 307 -14.09 -2.80 -16.16
C ILE A 307 -13.36 -1.81 -15.25
N PHE A 308 -12.60 -2.31 -14.28
CA PHE A 308 -11.93 -1.46 -13.30
C PHE A 308 -10.82 -0.63 -13.93
N PHE A 309 -9.97 -1.21 -14.77
CA PHE A 309 -8.92 -0.46 -15.47
C PHE A 309 -9.49 0.49 -16.51
N GLY A 310 -10.57 0.11 -17.21
CA GLY A 310 -11.27 1.01 -18.11
C GLY A 310 -11.80 2.26 -17.39
N ALA A 311 -12.45 2.06 -16.24
CA ALA A 311 -12.92 3.17 -15.40
C ALA A 311 -11.75 4.04 -14.91
N VAL A 312 -10.65 3.44 -14.41
CA VAL A 312 -9.46 4.18 -13.96
C VAL A 312 -8.87 5.01 -15.12
N SER A 313 -8.74 4.42 -16.32
CA SER A 313 -8.18 5.14 -17.47
C SER A 313 -9.02 6.36 -17.85
N VAL A 314 -10.35 6.20 -17.96
CA VAL A 314 -11.27 7.29 -18.28
C VAL A 314 -11.21 8.39 -17.22
N LEU A 315 -11.30 8.03 -15.94
CA LEU A 315 -11.26 8.97 -14.82
C LEU A 315 -9.91 9.71 -14.74
N ALA A 316 -8.80 9.02 -14.99
CA ALA A 316 -7.49 9.66 -15.02
C ALA A 316 -7.36 10.65 -16.21
N LEU A 317 -7.93 10.33 -17.37
CA LEU A 317 -7.99 11.27 -18.50
C LEU A 317 -8.90 12.46 -18.22
N ILE A 318 -10.05 12.24 -17.54
CA ILE A 318 -10.89 13.36 -17.08
C ILE A 318 -10.09 14.29 -16.18
N ASN A 319 -9.37 13.75 -15.19
CA ASN A 319 -8.54 14.56 -14.29
C ASN A 319 -7.35 15.24 -15.00
N ALA A 320 -6.92 14.70 -16.15
CA ALA A 320 -5.83 15.28 -16.96
C ALA A 320 -6.27 16.44 -17.85
N PHE A 321 -7.48 16.37 -18.42
CA PHE A 321 -7.93 17.29 -19.48
C PHE A 321 -9.05 18.24 -19.07
N VAL A 322 -9.72 17.98 -17.94
CA VAL A 322 -10.84 18.79 -17.47
C VAL A 322 -10.43 19.55 -16.21
N ASP A 323 -10.58 20.85 -16.22
CA ASP A 323 -10.41 21.68 -15.02
C ASP A 323 -11.61 21.43 -14.09
N LEU A 324 -11.41 20.47 -13.17
CA LEU A 324 -12.45 20.05 -12.26
C LEU A 324 -12.56 21.03 -11.08
N PRO A 325 -13.78 21.42 -10.69
CA PRO A 325 -13.97 22.07 -9.40
C PRO A 325 -13.62 21.10 -8.27
N PHE A 326 -13.29 21.60 -7.10
CA PHE A 326 -12.81 20.81 -5.96
C PHE A 326 -13.64 19.53 -5.71
N TRP A 327 -14.96 19.63 -5.61
CA TRP A 327 -15.84 18.46 -5.38
C TRP A 327 -15.83 17.45 -6.54
N GLY A 328 -15.70 17.95 -7.77
CA GLY A 328 -15.55 17.11 -8.97
C GLY A 328 -14.24 16.32 -8.91
N ALA A 329 -13.14 16.96 -8.53
CA ALA A 329 -11.86 16.31 -8.37
C ALA A 329 -11.85 15.26 -7.26
N ILE A 330 -12.45 15.58 -6.08
CA ILE A 330 -12.59 14.62 -4.98
C ILE A 330 -13.40 13.40 -5.43
N LEU A 331 -14.51 13.59 -6.14
CA LEU A 331 -15.30 12.48 -6.67
C LEU A 331 -14.50 11.61 -7.65
N VAL A 332 -13.80 12.24 -8.59
CA VAL A 332 -12.97 11.52 -9.59
C VAL A 332 -11.86 10.74 -8.90
N LEU A 333 -11.15 11.36 -7.95
CA LEU A 333 -10.10 10.68 -7.17
C LEU A 333 -10.65 9.54 -6.33
N PHE A 334 -11.79 9.73 -5.67
CA PHE A 334 -12.50 8.69 -4.92
C PHE A 334 -12.82 7.48 -5.83
N LEU A 335 -13.35 7.73 -7.02
CA LEU A 335 -13.67 6.68 -7.99
C LEU A 335 -12.42 6.01 -8.57
N ILE A 336 -11.35 6.75 -8.84
CA ILE A 336 -10.04 6.17 -9.23
C ILE A 336 -9.57 5.21 -8.15
N MET A 337 -9.51 5.66 -6.89
CA MET A 337 -9.04 4.85 -5.77
C MET A 337 -9.92 3.62 -5.53
N ALA A 338 -11.25 3.78 -5.62
CA ALA A 338 -12.22 2.69 -5.54
C ALA A 338 -11.96 1.60 -6.58
N ASN A 339 -11.79 1.99 -7.85
CA ASN A 339 -11.54 1.04 -8.94
C ASN A 339 -10.14 0.40 -8.85
N LEU A 340 -9.11 1.12 -8.40
CA LEU A 340 -7.79 0.56 -8.12
C LEU A 340 -7.85 -0.49 -7.00
N GLY A 341 -8.58 -0.21 -5.92
CA GLY A 341 -8.81 -1.17 -4.84
C GLY A 341 -9.55 -2.41 -5.33
N MET A 342 -10.62 -2.26 -6.10
CA MET A 342 -11.37 -3.37 -6.68
C MET A 342 -10.51 -4.18 -7.68
N ALA A 343 -9.73 -3.53 -8.54
CA ALA A 343 -8.80 -4.18 -9.45
C ALA A 343 -7.74 -5.00 -8.70
N ASN A 344 -7.26 -4.48 -7.57
CA ASN A 344 -6.34 -5.20 -6.70
C ASN A 344 -6.94 -6.53 -6.20
N GLY A 345 -8.21 -6.52 -5.78
CA GLY A 345 -8.96 -7.73 -5.42
C GLY A 345 -9.09 -8.71 -6.60
N ALA A 346 -9.35 -8.21 -7.80
CA ALA A 346 -9.47 -9.03 -9.01
C ALA A 346 -8.14 -9.69 -9.43
N VAL A 347 -6.99 -8.99 -9.28
CA VAL A 347 -5.68 -9.60 -9.51
C VAL A 347 -5.46 -10.78 -8.56
N PHE A 348 -5.75 -10.61 -7.26
CA PHE A 348 -5.57 -11.68 -6.27
C PHE A 348 -6.60 -12.81 -6.38
N GLN A 349 -7.69 -12.63 -7.12
CA GLN A 349 -8.58 -13.72 -7.50
C GLN A 349 -7.94 -14.63 -8.57
N LEU A 350 -7.17 -14.04 -9.51
CA LEU A 350 -6.52 -14.79 -10.59
C LEU A 350 -5.21 -15.47 -10.17
N VAL A 351 -4.43 -14.86 -9.28
CA VAL A 351 -3.08 -15.34 -8.89
C VAL A 351 -3.10 -16.78 -8.35
N PRO A 352 -3.97 -17.17 -7.40
CA PRO A 352 -4.02 -18.54 -6.90
C PRO A 352 -4.42 -19.57 -7.96
N GLN A 353 -5.26 -19.16 -8.92
CA GLN A 353 -5.70 -20.03 -9.99
C GLN A 353 -4.54 -20.42 -10.94
N ARG A 354 -3.62 -19.47 -11.18
CA ARG A 354 -2.46 -19.70 -12.05
C ARG A 354 -1.25 -20.28 -11.32
N PHE A 355 -0.98 -19.79 -10.11
CA PHE A 355 0.26 -20.05 -9.36
C PHE A 355 0.00 -20.71 -8.00
N GLY A 356 -1.05 -21.51 -7.86
CA GLY A 356 -1.48 -22.08 -6.57
C GLY A 356 -0.37 -22.83 -5.82
N LYS A 357 0.53 -23.55 -6.53
CA LYS A 357 1.65 -24.27 -5.91
C LYS A 357 2.77 -23.34 -5.41
N ASP A 358 2.93 -22.18 -6.04
CA ASP A 358 4.01 -21.21 -5.80
C ASP A 358 3.49 -19.87 -5.29
N ILE A 359 2.26 -19.85 -4.73
CA ILE A 359 1.53 -18.63 -4.37
C ILE A 359 2.34 -17.72 -3.44
N GLY A 360 3.08 -18.27 -2.49
CA GLY A 360 3.87 -17.48 -1.53
C GLY A 360 5.01 -16.71 -2.21
N ILE A 361 5.73 -17.34 -3.16
CA ILE A 361 6.77 -16.68 -3.95
C ILE A 361 6.13 -15.64 -4.86
N MET A 362 5.05 -16.03 -5.53
CA MET A 362 4.38 -15.18 -6.50
C MET A 362 3.78 -13.93 -5.85
N THR A 363 3.19 -14.07 -4.66
CA THR A 363 2.70 -12.91 -3.87
C THR A 363 3.83 -11.93 -3.52
N GLY A 364 5.04 -12.44 -3.22
CA GLY A 364 6.22 -11.61 -2.99
C GLY A 364 6.66 -10.85 -4.25
N ILE A 365 6.75 -11.54 -5.40
CA ILE A 365 7.15 -10.94 -6.68
C ILE A 365 6.14 -9.87 -7.12
N ILE A 366 4.85 -10.21 -7.12
CA ILE A 366 3.77 -9.28 -7.48
C ILE A 366 3.73 -8.10 -6.50
N GLY A 367 3.89 -8.38 -5.20
CA GLY A 367 3.94 -7.35 -4.18
C GLY A 367 5.08 -6.35 -4.39
N ALA A 368 6.25 -6.83 -4.82
CA ALA A 368 7.37 -5.96 -5.18
C ALA A 368 7.05 -5.11 -6.42
N ALA A 369 6.46 -5.72 -7.45
CA ALA A 369 6.04 -5.01 -8.66
C ALA A 369 5.02 -3.90 -8.34
N GLY A 370 4.09 -4.15 -7.42
CA GLY A 370 3.15 -3.14 -6.94
C GLY A 370 3.84 -1.94 -6.30
N GLY A 371 4.84 -2.16 -5.44
CA GLY A 371 5.61 -1.06 -4.85
C GLY A 371 6.46 -0.31 -5.90
N ILE A 372 7.04 -1.00 -6.88
CA ILE A 372 7.73 -0.35 -8.01
C ILE A 372 6.75 0.54 -8.79
N GLY A 373 5.54 0.04 -9.09
CA GLY A 373 4.49 0.83 -9.75
C GLY A 373 4.12 2.09 -8.96
N GLY A 374 3.96 1.98 -7.64
CA GLY A 374 3.70 3.13 -6.78
C GLY A 374 4.84 4.16 -6.78
N THR A 375 6.08 3.68 -6.73
CA THR A 375 7.27 4.53 -6.84
C THR A 375 7.28 5.30 -8.17
N VAL A 376 7.03 4.60 -9.28
CA VAL A 376 6.98 5.21 -10.62
C VAL A 376 5.88 6.28 -10.67
N LEU A 377 4.68 6.00 -10.15
CA LEU A 377 3.59 6.97 -10.15
C LEU A 377 3.93 8.23 -9.36
N VAL A 378 4.44 8.09 -8.12
CA VAL A 378 4.85 9.23 -7.28
C VAL A 378 5.90 10.07 -7.99
N LYS A 379 6.92 9.42 -8.59
CA LYS A 379 7.96 10.13 -9.38
C LYS A 379 7.40 10.82 -10.60
N THR A 380 6.47 10.19 -11.30
CA THR A 380 5.81 10.77 -12.50
C THR A 380 4.99 12.01 -12.14
N LEU A 381 4.23 11.97 -11.04
CA LEU A 381 3.46 13.13 -10.57
C LEU A 381 4.39 14.28 -10.16
N GLY A 382 5.46 14.00 -9.39
CA GLY A 382 6.42 15.02 -8.98
C GLY A 382 7.20 15.60 -10.16
N TRP A 383 7.54 14.78 -11.16
CA TRP A 383 8.16 15.24 -12.40
C TRP A 383 7.21 16.11 -13.22
N SER A 384 5.95 15.70 -13.36
CA SER A 384 4.93 16.49 -14.07
C SER A 384 4.77 17.87 -13.46
N LYS A 385 4.66 17.95 -12.12
CA LYS A 385 4.57 19.24 -11.41
C LYS A 385 5.83 20.09 -11.61
N GLY A 386 7.00 19.48 -11.55
CA GLY A 386 8.28 20.22 -11.71
C GLY A 386 8.57 20.70 -13.12
N ALA A 387 8.14 19.94 -14.15
CA ALA A 387 8.42 20.25 -15.56
C ALA A 387 7.35 21.13 -16.22
N PHE A 388 6.08 20.99 -15.82
CA PHE A 388 4.93 21.63 -16.48
C PHE A 388 4.07 22.47 -15.52
N ASP A 389 4.50 22.64 -14.29
CA ASP A 389 3.74 23.31 -13.21
C ASP A 389 2.31 22.77 -13.02
N GLY A 390 2.09 21.52 -13.39
CA GLY A 390 0.78 20.87 -13.31
C GLY A 390 0.87 19.35 -13.25
N TYR A 391 -0.26 18.71 -12.96
CA TYR A 391 -0.35 17.26 -12.82
C TYR A 391 -0.94 16.53 -14.03
N SER A 392 -1.45 17.28 -15.02
CA SER A 392 -2.13 16.74 -16.22
C SER A 392 -1.29 15.69 -16.95
N THR A 393 -0.01 15.99 -17.20
CA THR A 393 0.93 15.05 -17.84
C THR A 393 1.13 13.78 -17.00
N GLY A 394 1.20 13.91 -15.69
CA GLY A 394 1.32 12.77 -14.79
C GLY A 394 0.10 11.84 -14.87
N PHE A 395 -1.12 12.40 -14.87
CA PHE A 395 -2.36 11.62 -15.04
C PHE A 395 -2.47 11.01 -16.44
N MET A 396 -2.04 11.72 -17.50
CA MET A 396 -1.99 11.16 -18.87
C MET A 396 -1.06 9.95 -18.96
N ILE A 397 0.15 10.05 -18.39
CA ILE A 397 1.10 8.93 -18.36
C ILE A 397 0.51 7.75 -17.60
N PHE A 398 -0.09 8.00 -16.45
CA PHE A 398 -0.75 6.94 -15.66
C PHE A 398 -1.89 6.26 -16.45
N ALA A 399 -2.76 7.05 -17.09
CA ALA A 399 -3.81 6.52 -17.97
C ALA A 399 -3.22 5.68 -19.11
N GLY A 400 -2.12 6.12 -19.72
CA GLY A 400 -1.40 5.38 -20.75
C GLY A 400 -0.90 4.01 -20.25
N VAL A 401 -0.33 3.96 -19.04
CA VAL A 401 0.12 2.69 -18.41
C VAL A 401 -1.08 1.78 -18.14
N VAL A 402 -2.21 2.32 -17.70
CA VAL A 402 -3.46 1.56 -17.51
C VAL A 402 -3.96 0.99 -18.85
N LEU A 403 -3.92 1.77 -19.92
CA LEU A 403 -4.29 1.31 -21.27
C LEU A 403 -3.37 0.19 -21.77
N VAL A 404 -2.06 0.27 -21.48
CA VAL A 404 -1.11 -0.82 -21.78
C VAL A 404 -1.50 -2.09 -20.99
N ALA A 405 -1.92 -1.98 -19.73
CA ALA A 405 -2.40 -3.12 -18.97
C ALA A 405 -3.69 -3.71 -19.57
N ILE A 406 -4.64 -2.89 -20.05
CA ILE A 406 -5.85 -3.34 -20.75
C ILE A 406 -5.48 -4.06 -22.06
N ALA A 407 -4.56 -3.51 -22.84
CA ALA A 407 -4.05 -4.17 -24.05
C ALA A 407 -3.38 -5.52 -23.70
N GLY A 408 -2.61 -5.56 -22.61
CA GLY A 408 -2.01 -6.79 -22.09
C GLY A 408 -3.05 -7.86 -21.75
N ILE A 409 -4.14 -7.48 -21.07
CA ILE A 409 -5.25 -8.40 -20.78
C ILE A 409 -5.83 -8.93 -22.11
N SER A 410 -5.99 -8.07 -23.12
CA SER A 410 -6.51 -8.44 -24.43
C SER A 410 -5.64 -9.49 -25.13
N LEU A 411 -4.32 -9.38 -24.99
CA LEU A 411 -3.36 -10.32 -25.58
C LEU A 411 -3.37 -11.68 -24.88
N VAL A 412 -3.55 -11.72 -23.56
CA VAL A 412 -3.42 -12.97 -22.79
C VAL A 412 -4.75 -13.67 -22.54
N LYS A 413 -5.89 -12.99 -22.59
CA LYS A 413 -7.21 -13.54 -22.18
C LYS A 413 -7.57 -14.85 -22.86
N THR A 414 -7.34 -14.98 -24.18
CA THR A 414 -7.67 -16.19 -24.94
C THR A 414 -6.78 -17.34 -24.51
N ARG A 415 -5.46 -17.11 -24.44
CA ARG A 415 -4.51 -18.11 -23.96
C ARG A 415 -4.83 -18.56 -22.54
N TRP A 416 -5.11 -17.63 -21.63
CA TRP A 416 -5.43 -17.95 -20.25
C TRP A 416 -6.70 -18.78 -20.13
N ARG A 417 -7.76 -18.44 -20.88
CA ARG A 417 -9.02 -19.21 -20.90
C ARG A 417 -8.87 -20.60 -21.46
N THR A 418 -8.01 -20.80 -22.46
CA THR A 418 -7.80 -22.10 -23.10
C THR A 418 -6.74 -22.97 -22.41
N THR A 419 -6.00 -22.45 -21.47
CA THR A 419 -4.98 -23.17 -20.71
C THR A 419 -5.44 -23.41 -19.26
N TRP A 420 -4.86 -22.68 -18.31
CA TRP A 420 -5.12 -22.88 -16.90
C TRP A 420 -6.53 -22.44 -16.45
N GLY A 421 -7.17 -21.53 -17.16
CA GLY A 421 -8.53 -21.10 -16.87
C GLY A 421 -9.60 -22.17 -17.08
N LEU A 422 -9.38 -23.15 -17.96
CA LEU A 422 -10.26 -24.31 -18.08
C LEU A 422 -10.28 -25.15 -16.79
N GLN A 423 -9.13 -25.27 -16.12
CA GLN A 423 -9.00 -25.99 -14.86
C GLN A 423 -9.67 -25.25 -13.68
N ALA A 424 -9.80 -23.93 -13.78
CA ALA A 424 -10.44 -23.07 -12.79
C ALA A 424 -11.98 -22.99 -12.93
N GLY A 425 -12.60 -23.85 -13.72
CA GLY A 425 -14.04 -23.85 -13.94
C GLY A 425 -14.55 -22.66 -14.76
N GLY A 426 -13.69 -22.08 -15.60
CA GLY A 426 -14.05 -20.99 -16.53
C GLY A 426 -14.28 -19.62 -15.91
N LYS A 427 -14.00 -19.41 -14.63
CA LYS A 427 -14.19 -18.13 -13.92
C LYS A 427 -12.90 -17.27 -13.90
N ILE A 428 -12.30 -17.06 -15.07
CA ILE A 428 -11.16 -16.15 -15.22
C ILE A 428 -11.51 -14.92 -16.04
#